data_2e54d308b9ff1eeb88da9f104bafad51
#
_entry.id   2e54d308b9ff1eeb88da9f104bafad51
#
_cell.length_a   1.000
_cell.length_b   1.000
_cell.length_c   1.000
_cell.angle_alpha   90.00
_cell.angle_beta   90.00
_cell.angle_gamma   90.00
#
_symmetry.space_group_name_H-M   'P 1'
#
loop_
_entity.id
_entity.type
_entity.pdbx_description
1 polymer ?
#
loop_
_entity_poly.entity_id
_entity_poly.type
_entity_poly.pdbx_seq_one_letter_code
_entity_poly.pdbx_strand_id
1 'polypeptide(L)'
;MKNLVEELQWRGLVHDIMPGTEEQLLKEMTTTYIGFDPTSDSLHIGSLVPILLLVHLKNFGHKPIALVGGATGMIGDPSGKSDERNLLDEATLTHNVEGIKAVLSRFLDFNSKEVNAAVLVNNYDWMKDLSFINFARDVLSLIHI
;
A
#
# COMPACT_ATOMS: atom_id res chain seq x y z
N MET A 1 5.08 -18.66 15.99
CA MET A 1 4.44 -17.34 15.84
C MET A 1 3.00 -17.42 16.33
N LYS A 2 2.42 -16.31 16.77
CA LYS A 2 0.97 -16.24 16.99
C LYS A 2 0.28 -16.30 15.62
N ASN A 3 -0.90 -16.93 15.53
CA ASN A 3 -1.63 -17.05 14.28
C ASN A 3 -2.36 -15.73 13.96
N LEU A 4 -1.83 -14.99 12.98
CA LEU A 4 -2.43 -13.73 12.53
C LEU A 4 -3.79 -13.96 11.85
N VAL A 5 -3.93 -15.04 11.08
CA VAL A 5 -5.17 -15.32 10.33
C VAL A 5 -6.32 -15.58 11.30
N GLU A 6 -6.10 -16.38 12.34
CA GLU A 6 -7.11 -16.61 13.40
C GLU A 6 -7.54 -15.29 14.10
N GLU A 7 -6.58 -14.42 14.41
CA GLU A 7 -6.86 -13.11 15.01
C GLU A 7 -7.72 -12.24 14.09
N LEU A 8 -7.37 -12.18 12.80
CA LEU A 8 -8.13 -11.41 11.83
C LEU A 8 -9.52 -11.98 11.55
N GLN A 9 -9.65 -13.30 11.53
CA GLN A 9 -10.95 -13.99 11.42
C GLN A 9 -11.85 -13.70 12.62
N TRP A 10 -11.30 -13.79 13.83
CA TRP A 10 -12.02 -13.46 15.07
C TRP A 10 -12.53 -12.01 15.06
N ARG A 11 -11.78 -11.09 14.47
CA ARG A 11 -12.18 -9.67 14.32
C ARG A 11 -13.13 -9.41 13.17
N GLY A 12 -13.42 -10.38 12.33
CA GLY A 12 -14.22 -10.20 11.13
C GLY A 12 -13.51 -9.37 10.04
N LEU A 13 -12.18 -9.35 10.02
CA LEU A 13 -11.37 -8.60 9.07
C LEU A 13 -10.93 -9.42 7.85
N VAL A 14 -11.30 -10.70 7.79
CA VAL A 14 -11.02 -11.58 6.64
C VAL A 14 -12.30 -11.74 5.83
N HIS A 15 -12.25 -11.30 4.57
CA HIS A 15 -13.32 -11.57 3.60
C HIS A 15 -12.98 -12.80 2.75
N ASP A 16 -11.75 -12.85 2.27
CA ASP A 16 -11.21 -13.95 1.48
C ASP A 16 -9.71 -14.11 1.77
N ILE A 17 -9.16 -15.30 1.54
CA ILE A 17 -7.76 -15.60 1.77
C ILE A 17 -7.24 -16.55 0.68
N MET A 18 -6.11 -16.21 0.10
CA MET A 18 -5.45 -17.06 -0.89
C MET A 18 -4.90 -18.33 -0.22
N PRO A 19 -5.01 -19.50 -0.90
CA PRO A 19 -4.40 -20.73 -0.41
C PRO A 19 -2.91 -20.56 -0.11
N GLY A 20 -2.45 -21.11 1.02
CA GLY A 20 -1.05 -21.04 1.45
C GLY A 20 -0.67 -19.77 2.22
N THR A 21 -1.56 -18.77 2.34
CA THR A 21 -1.26 -17.52 3.06
C THR A 21 -1.01 -17.78 4.55
N GLU A 22 -1.87 -18.57 5.19
CA GLU A 22 -1.74 -18.88 6.61
C GLU A 22 -0.45 -19.66 6.91
N GLU A 23 -0.13 -20.65 6.11
CA GLU A 23 1.08 -21.45 6.23
C GLU A 23 2.33 -20.56 6.06
N GLN A 24 2.32 -19.63 5.11
CA GLN A 24 3.43 -18.72 4.89
C GLN A 24 3.61 -17.77 6.09
N LEU A 25 2.52 -17.22 6.62
CA LEU A 25 2.56 -16.31 7.78
C LEU A 25 2.98 -17.03 9.07
N LEU A 26 2.69 -18.32 9.22
CA LEU A 26 3.15 -19.12 10.35
C LEU A 26 4.61 -19.57 10.22
N LYS A 27 5.09 -19.73 8.99
CA LYS A 27 6.42 -20.26 8.70
C LYS A 27 7.53 -19.26 9.00
N GLU A 28 7.38 -18.02 8.56
CA GLU A 28 8.43 -17.01 8.65
C GLU A 28 7.90 -15.58 8.63
N MET A 29 8.77 -14.61 9.00
CA MET A 29 8.45 -13.21 8.84
C MET A 29 8.21 -12.91 7.36
N THR A 30 7.00 -12.48 7.06
CA THR A 30 6.57 -12.16 5.69
C THR A 30 6.47 -10.66 5.51
N THR A 31 6.98 -10.16 4.39
CA THR A 31 6.78 -8.76 3.97
C THR A 31 5.46 -8.66 3.21
N THR A 32 4.63 -7.70 3.61
CA THR A 32 3.31 -7.45 3.02
C THR A 32 3.15 -5.98 2.71
N TYR A 33 2.29 -5.62 1.76
CA TYR A 33 2.01 -4.22 1.49
C TYR A 33 0.53 -3.94 1.32
N ILE A 34 0.15 -2.70 1.59
CA ILE A 34 -1.17 -2.15 1.28
C ILE A 34 -0.98 -0.78 0.63
N GLY A 35 -1.72 -0.54 -0.46
CA GLY A 35 -1.71 0.71 -1.21
C GLY A 35 -2.67 1.74 -0.65
N PHE A 36 -2.27 3.02 -0.70
CA PHE A 36 -3.06 4.19 -0.34
C PHE A 36 -2.96 5.22 -1.45
N ASP A 37 -4.10 5.59 -2.04
CA ASP A 37 -4.15 6.57 -3.12
C ASP A 37 -4.21 7.99 -2.58
N PRO A 38 -3.32 8.90 -3.03
CA PRO A 38 -3.26 10.28 -2.57
C PRO A 38 -4.28 11.19 -3.26
N THR A 39 -5.57 10.81 -3.19
CA THR A 39 -6.68 11.58 -3.76
C THR A 39 -7.04 12.82 -2.94
N SER A 40 -6.56 12.90 -1.69
CA SER A 40 -6.73 14.00 -0.75
C SER A 40 -5.54 14.02 0.21
N ASP A 41 -5.37 15.10 0.96
CA ASP A 41 -4.34 15.27 1.99
C ASP A 41 -4.60 14.47 3.28
N SER A 42 -5.70 13.74 3.33
CA SER A 42 -6.08 12.91 4.47
C SER A 42 -6.79 11.63 4.03
N LEU A 43 -6.89 10.67 4.97
CA LEU A 43 -7.57 9.41 4.76
C LEU A 43 -8.93 9.42 5.47
N HIS A 44 -9.95 8.84 4.83
CA HIS A 44 -11.28 8.71 5.41
C HIS A 44 -11.38 7.51 6.36
N ILE A 45 -12.49 7.41 7.10
CA ILE A 45 -12.68 6.35 8.11
C ILE A 45 -12.57 4.93 7.54
N GLY A 46 -12.95 4.71 6.28
CA GLY A 46 -12.81 3.41 5.63
C GLY A 46 -11.35 2.97 5.45
N SER A 47 -10.42 3.91 5.39
CA SER A 47 -8.99 3.61 5.32
C SER A 47 -8.42 3.09 6.64
N LEU A 48 -9.17 3.20 7.74
CA LEU A 48 -8.72 2.70 9.04
C LEU A 48 -8.57 1.17 9.04
N VAL A 49 -9.43 0.46 8.32
CA VAL A 49 -9.37 -1.01 8.21
C VAL A 49 -8.02 -1.49 7.62
N PRO A 50 -7.60 -1.04 6.43
CA PRO A 50 -6.29 -1.41 5.88
C PRO A 50 -5.12 -0.91 6.74
N ILE A 51 -5.23 0.24 7.42
CA ILE A 51 -4.19 0.70 8.35
C ILE A 51 -4.07 -0.26 9.53
N LEU A 52 -5.18 -0.65 10.15
CA LEU A 52 -5.19 -1.59 11.28
C LEU A 52 -4.67 -2.97 10.86
N LEU A 53 -4.91 -3.39 9.61
CA LEU A 53 -4.34 -4.63 9.09
C LEU A 53 -2.80 -4.56 9.06
N LEU A 54 -2.20 -3.45 8.62
CA LEU A 54 -0.74 -3.24 8.69
C LEU A 54 -0.23 -3.24 10.15
N VAL A 55 -0.98 -2.65 11.09
CA VAL A 55 -0.65 -2.68 12.52
C VAL A 55 -0.68 -4.12 13.06
N HIS A 56 -1.69 -4.92 12.70
CA HIS A 56 -1.75 -6.33 13.09
C HIS A 56 -0.57 -7.12 12.52
N LEU A 57 -0.25 -6.95 11.23
CA LEU A 57 0.92 -7.57 10.61
C LEU A 57 2.20 -7.28 11.39
N LYS A 58 2.43 -6.00 11.75
CA LYS A 58 3.57 -5.57 12.57
C LYS A 58 3.60 -6.27 13.92
N ASN A 59 2.45 -6.28 14.63
CA ASN A 59 2.33 -6.83 15.98
C ASN A 59 2.49 -8.37 16.02
N PHE A 60 2.22 -9.03 14.90
CA PHE A 60 2.39 -10.49 14.76
C PHE A 60 3.76 -10.88 14.20
N GLY A 61 4.70 -9.92 14.07
CA GLY A 61 6.08 -10.19 13.70
C GLY A 61 6.37 -10.14 12.21
N HIS A 62 5.40 -9.67 11.39
CA HIS A 62 5.59 -9.48 9.95
C HIS A 62 6.04 -8.05 9.63
N LYS A 63 6.54 -7.82 8.42
CA LYS A 63 7.05 -6.53 7.98
C LYS A 63 6.03 -5.83 7.09
N PRO A 64 5.29 -4.83 7.60
CA PRO A 64 4.31 -4.09 6.80
C PRO A 64 4.98 -3.00 5.97
N ILE A 65 4.51 -2.84 4.73
CA ILE A 65 4.83 -1.73 3.85
C ILE A 65 3.56 -0.94 3.58
N ALA A 66 3.58 0.34 3.91
CA ALA A 66 2.56 1.29 3.47
C ALA A 66 3.02 1.90 2.13
N LEU A 67 2.31 1.57 1.05
CA LEU A 67 2.62 2.03 -0.30
C LEU A 67 1.73 3.21 -0.66
N VAL A 68 2.31 4.38 -0.86
CA VAL A 68 1.58 5.55 -1.35
C VAL A 68 1.65 5.61 -2.88
N GLY A 69 0.51 5.78 -3.52
CA GLY A 69 0.35 5.78 -4.96
C GLY A 69 0.66 7.12 -5.62
N GLY A 70 1.84 7.73 -5.39
CA GLY A 70 2.20 9.02 -5.98
C GLY A 70 2.22 9.01 -7.51
N ALA A 71 2.78 7.99 -8.14
CA ALA A 71 2.77 7.88 -9.60
C ALA A 71 1.38 7.53 -10.15
N THR A 72 0.68 6.59 -9.53
CA THR A 72 -0.67 6.18 -9.96
C THR A 72 -1.69 7.30 -9.77
N GLY A 73 -1.52 8.15 -8.75
CA GLY A 73 -2.33 9.34 -8.53
C GLY A 73 -2.23 10.37 -9.64
N MET A 74 -1.09 10.43 -10.36
CA MET A 74 -0.91 11.31 -11.53
C MET A 74 -1.67 10.81 -12.77
N ILE A 75 -1.92 9.51 -12.86
CA ILE A 75 -2.59 8.91 -14.04
C ILE A 75 -4.11 9.05 -13.92
N GLY A 76 -4.65 9.13 -12.69
CA GLY A 76 -6.08 9.20 -12.44
C GLY A 76 -6.77 7.85 -12.70
N ASP A 77 -7.04 7.10 -11.65
CA ASP A 77 -7.83 5.87 -11.78
C ASP A 77 -9.33 6.22 -11.81
N PRO A 78 -10.08 5.87 -12.88
CA PRO A 78 -11.51 6.13 -12.99
C PRO A 78 -12.36 5.15 -12.18
N SER A 79 -11.84 4.51 -11.13
CA SER A 79 -12.54 3.46 -10.39
C SER A 79 -13.98 3.84 -10.02
N GLY A 80 -14.93 3.46 -10.89
CA GLY A 80 -16.36 3.42 -10.62
C GLY A 80 -17.15 4.72 -10.72
N LYS A 81 -16.58 5.83 -11.20
CA LYS A 81 -17.31 7.08 -11.45
C LYS A 81 -17.07 7.58 -12.88
N SER A 82 -18.17 7.92 -13.56
CA SER A 82 -18.19 8.38 -14.95
C SER A 82 -17.69 9.83 -15.17
N ASP A 83 -17.25 10.50 -14.12
CA ASP A 83 -16.72 11.85 -14.22
C ASP A 83 -15.21 11.80 -14.38
N GLU A 84 -14.68 12.49 -15.40
CA GLU A 84 -13.26 12.73 -15.59
C GLU A 84 -12.66 13.25 -14.28
N ARG A 85 -11.79 12.46 -13.65
CA ARG A 85 -11.01 12.96 -12.53
C ARG A 85 -10.11 14.07 -13.06
N ASN A 86 -10.25 15.26 -12.50
CA ASN A 86 -9.26 16.30 -12.70
C ASN A 86 -7.89 15.74 -12.33
N LEU A 87 -6.99 15.69 -13.30
CA LEU A 87 -5.58 15.32 -13.07
C LEU A 87 -5.03 16.26 -12.00
N LEU A 88 -4.59 15.71 -10.89
CA LEU A 88 -3.94 16.48 -9.85
C LEU A 88 -2.61 17.00 -10.38
N ASP A 89 -2.31 18.25 -10.14
CA ASP A 89 -0.96 18.77 -10.42
C ASP A 89 0.06 18.18 -9.44
N GLU A 90 1.32 18.23 -9.82
CA GLU A 90 2.41 17.63 -9.04
C GLU A 90 2.52 18.23 -7.62
N ALA A 91 2.23 19.52 -7.46
CA ALA A 91 2.29 20.20 -6.17
C ALA A 91 1.18 19.70 -5.23
N THR A 92 -0.05 19.61 -5.73
CA THR A 92 -1.20 19.06 -4.99
C THR A 92 -0.96 17.60 -4.62
N LEU A 93 -0.44 16.80 -5.56
CA LEU A 93 -0.14 15.40 -5.31
C LEU A 93 0.92 15.24 -4.21
N THR A 94 1.99 16.02 -4.27
CA THR A 94 3.05 16.01 -3.25
C THR A 94 2.48 16.38 -1.88
N HIS A 95 1.64 17.41 -1.81
CA HIS A 95 0.95 17.81 -0.59
C HIS A 95 0.09 16.67 -0.02
N ASN A 96 -0.69 16.00 -0.85
CA ASN A 96 -1.53 14.88 -0.45
C ASN A 96 -0.70 13.69 0.05
N VAL A 97 0.40 13.36 -0.62
CA VAL A 97 1.33 12.31 -0.19
C VAL A 97 1.87 12.58 1.21
N GLU A 98 2.31 13.80 1.50
CA GLU A 98 2.80 14.16 2.83
C GLU A 98 1.68 14.14 3.89
N GLY A 99 0.47 14.53 3.54
CA GLY A 99 -0.70 14.42 4.40
C GLY A 99 -1.01 12.97 4.79
N ILE A 100 -1.05 12.06 3.80
CA ILE A 100 -1.26 10.63 4.04
C ILE A 100 -0.14 10.04 4.91
N LYS A 101 1.11 10.38 4.64
CA LYS A 101 2.25 9.96 5.44
C LYS A 101 2.13 10.40 6.90
N ALA A 102 1.68 11.63 7.14
CA ALA A 102 1.42 12.14 8.49
C ALA A 102 0.31 11.34 9.21
N VAL A 103 -0.75 10.95 8.51
CA VAL A 103 -1.80 10.08 9.07
C VAL A 103 -1.26 8.70 9.40
N LEU A 104 -0.57 8.04 8.46
CA LEU A 104 -0.01 6.70 8.65
C LEU A 104 1.01 6.65 9.79
N SER A 105 1.79 7.71 9.98
CA SER A 105 2.78 7.82 11.05
C SER A 105 2.19 7.87 12.47
N ARG A 106 0.87 8.07 12.60
CA ARG A 106 0.16 7.94 13.89
C ARG A 106 -0.07 6.49 14.32
N PHE A 107 -0.01 5.56 13.39
CA PHE A 107 -0.31 4.15 13.59
C PHE A 107 0.93 3.27 13.48
N LEU A 108 1.89 3.65 12.66
CA LEU A 108 3.08 2.89 12.33
C LEU A 108 4.33 3.74 12.54
N ASP A 109 5.32 3.19 13.26
CA ASP A 109 6.63 3.83 13.40
C ASP A 109 7.53 3.42 12.23
N PHE A 110 7.71 4.34 11.30
CA PHE A 110 8.60 4.18 10.14
C PHE A 110 10.07 4.43 10.44
N ASN A 111 10.41 4.89 11.66
CA ASN A 111 11.78 5.15 12.10
C ASN A 111 12.30 4.06 13.03
N SER A 112 11.51 3.04 13.32
CA SER A 112 11.91 1.90 14.14
C SER A 112 13.12 1.19 13.53
N LYS A 113 14.01 0.68 14.41
CA LYS A 113 15.16 -0.14 14.03
C LYS A 113 14.90 -1.65 14.15
N GLU A 114 13.69 -2.05 14.45
CA GLU A 114 13.31 -3.44 14.54
C GLU A 114 13.40 -4.15 13.18
N VAL A 115 13.65 -5.44 13.19
CA VAL A 115 13.78 -6.26 11.98
C VAL A 115 12.50 -6.18 11.13
N ASN A 116 11.35 -6.13 11.78
CA ASN A 116 10.04 -6.00 11.16
C ASN A 116 9.50 -4.57 11.21
N ALA A 117 10.39 -3.57 11.22
CA ALA A 117 9.97 -2.17 11.16
C ALA A 117 9.06 -1.92 9.96
N ALA A 118 8.02 -1.12 10.17
CA ALA A 118 7.16 -0.67 9.09
C ALA A 118 7.96 0.19 8.10
N VAL A 119 7.64 0.07 6.81
CA VAL A 119 8.28 0.85 5.75
C VAL A 119 7.21 1.66 5.02
N LEU A 120 7.49 2.91 4.77
CA LEU A 120 6.68 3.75 3.90
C LEU A 120 7.40 3.94 2.58
N VAL A 121 6.72 3.65 1.48
CA VAL A 121 7.26 3.81 0.11
C VAL A 121 6.29 4.59 -0.75
N ASN A 122 6.81 5.32 -1.71
CA ASN A 122 6.03 6.02 -2.71
C ASN A 122 6.38 5.43 -4.09
N ASN A 123 5.39 4.94 -4.84
CA ASN A 123 5.66 4.36 -6.16
C ASN A 123 6.22 5.39 -7.16
N TYR A 124 6.04 6.68 -6.92
CA TYR A 124 6.66 7.74 -7.72
C TYR A 124 8.19 7.63 -7.75
N ASP A 125 8.83 7.20 -6.66
CA ASP A 125 10.28 7.15 -6.53
C ASP A 125 10.97 6.25 -7.56
N TRP A 126 10.30 5.19 -8.01
CA TRP A 126 10.84 4.27 -9.04
C TRP A 126 10.13 4.38 -10.39
N MET A 127 8.93 4.98 -10.45
CA MET A 127 8.18 5.10 -11.70
C MET A 127 8.55 6.35 -12.49
N LYS A 128 8.97 7.43 -11.83
CA LYS A 128 9.26 8.72 -12.47
C LYS A 128 10.35 8.66 -13.54
N ASP A 129 11.31 7.76 -13.37
CA ASP A 129 12.46 7.63 -14.28
C ASP A 129 12.22 6.61 -15.41
N LEU A 130 11.04 5.97 -15.44
CA LEU A 130 10.65 5.03 -16.48
C LEU A 130 10.28 5.78 -17.76
N SER A 131 11.12 5.67 -18.80
CA SER A 131 10.72 6.18 -20.11
C SER A 131 9.61 5.31 -20.72
N PHE A 132 8.74 5.94 -21.52
CA PHE A 132 7.68 5.20 -22.24
C PHE A 132 8.23 4.03 -23.08
N ILE A 133 9.36 4.22 -23.75
CA ILE A 133 9.98 3.17 -24.59
C ILE A 133 10.45 2.00 -23.72
N ASN A 134 11.09 2.27 -22.58
CA ASN A 134 11.53 1.22 -21.67
C ASN A 134 10.34 0.47 -21.07
N PHE A 135 9.32 1.19 -20.64
CA PHE A 135 8.09 0.60 -20.12
C PHE A 135 7.40 -0.29 -21.19
N ALA A 136 7.26 0.21 -22.41
CA ALA A 136 6.66 -0.56 -23.50
C ALA A 136 7.47 -1.82 -23.85
N ARG A 137 8.80 -1.71 -23.83
CA ARG A 137 9.66 -2.86 -24.11
C ARG A 137 9.64 -3.90 -22.98
N ASP A 138 9.74 -3.46 -21.73
CA ASP A 138 10.05 -4.35 -20.61
C ASP A 138 8.79 -4.84 -19.88
N VAL A 139 7.70 -4.08 -19.96
CA VAL A 139 6.44 -4.37 -19.24
C VAL A 139 5.29 -4.66 -20.19
N LEU A 140 5.09 -3.81 -21.22
CA LEU A 140 4.04 -4.01 -22.21
C LEU A 140 4.46 -4.93 -23.36
N SER A 141 5.64 -5.53 -23.30
CA SER A 141 6.10 -6.44 -24.35
C SER A 141 5.03 -7.49 -24.61
N LEU A 142 4.37 -7.35 -25.74
CA LEU A 142 3.31 -8.27 -26.24
C LEU A 142 3.82 -9.67 -26.55
N ILE A 143 5.09 -9.90 -26.38
CA ILE A 143 5.77 -11.16 -26.66
C ILE A 143 5.41 -12.24 -25.61
N HIS A 144 4.75 -11.86 -24.54
CA HIS A 144 4.30 -12.77 -23.48
C HIS A 144 2.82 -13.17 -23.59
N ILE A 145 2.19 -12.88 -24.73
CA ILE A 145 0.84 -13.36 -25.03
C ILE A 145 0.96 -14.71 -25.74
#